data_cee5657dbc86359c76c4329ffaf2cc1c
#
_entry.id   cee5657dbc86359c76c4329ffaf2cc1c
#
_cell.length_a   1.000
_cell.length_b   1.000
_cell.length_c   1.000
_cell.angle_alpha   90.00
_cell.angle_beta   90.00
_cell.angle_gamma   90.00
#
_symmetry.space_group_name_H-M   'P 1'
#
loop_
_entity.id
_entity.type
_entity.pdbx_description
1 polymer ?
#
loop_
_entity_poly.entity_id
_entity_poly.type
_entity_poly.pdbx_seq_one_letter_code
_entity_poly.pdbx_strand_id
1 'polypeptide(L)'
;MKTSVEKGKCYEIGDWLVQIDRIDERFIWCFGADSDRVIGFLAFPLKDLKVTREVPINDYIKHIDVARQNIAYEFRERLSQYEE
;
A
#
# COMPACT_ATOMS: atom_id res chain seq x y z
N MET A 1 1.71 17.73 17.10
CA MET A 1 2.62 17.79 15.96
C MET A 1 1.92 17.22 14.74
N LYS A 2 1.87 17.97 13.66
CA LYS A 2 1.23 17.50 12.43
C LYS A 2 2.20 16.64 11.64
N THR A 3 1.78 15.45 11.32
CA THR A 3 2.51 14.64 10.36
C THR A 3 2.10 15.10 8.97
N SER A 4 3.05 15.64 8.22
CA SER A 4 2.73 16.05 6.86
C SER A 4 3.14 14.97 5.88
N VAL A 5 2.21 14.65 4.98
CA VAL A 5 2.44 13.73 3.89
C VAL A 5 2.36 14.51 2.58
N GLU A 6 3.04 14.03 1.57
CA GLU A 6 3.07 14.69 0.27
C GLU A 6 2.65 13.73 -0.83
N LYS A 7 1.90 14.27 -1.79
CA LYS A 7 1.49 13.52 -2.97
C LYS A 7 2.71 12.95 -3.69
N GLY A 8 2.64 11.68 -4.08
CA GLY A 8 3.70 11.01 -4.80
C GLY A 8 4.74 10.34 -3.92
N LYS A 9 4.84 10.73 -2.66
CA LYS A 9 5.78 10.11 -1.73
C LYS A 9 5.18 8.87 -1.09
N CYS A 10 6.03 8.05 -0.51
CA CYS A 10 5.67 6.77 0.07
C CYS A 10 5.87 6.79 1.57
N TYR A 11 4.98 6.14 2.30
CA TYR A 11 4.99 6.12 3.76
C TYR A 11 4.59 4.76 4.29
N GLU A 12 5.06 4.47 5.49
CA GLU A 12 4.56 3.35 6.27
C GLU A 12 3.47 3.86 7.22
N ILE A 13 2.27 3.31 7.07
CA ILE A 13 1.11 3.68 7.90
C ILE A 13 0.53 2.38 8.45
N GLY A 14 0.74 2.13 9.74
CA GLY A 14 0.40 0.84 10.33
C GLY A 14 1.16 -0.28 9.65
N ASP A 15 0.45 -1.29 9.17
CA ASP A 15 1.05 -2.42 8.45
C ASP A 15 1.19 -2.18 6.95
N TRP A 16 0.85 -0.99 6.48
CA TRP A 16 0.80 -0.68 5.05
C TRP A 16 1.99 0.15 4.62
N LEU A 17 2.59 -0.22 3.50
CA LEU A 17 3.46 0.66 2.72
C LEU A 17 2.64 1.21 1.57
N VAL A 18 2.52 2.52 1.50
CA VAL A 18 1.61 3.18 0.56
C VAL A 18 2.29 4.34 -0.14
N GLN A 19 1.85 4.62 -1.35
CA GLN A 19 2.20 5.83 -2.08
C GLN A 19 0.96 6.74 -2.12
N ILE A 20 1.17 8.01 -1.80
CA ILE A 20 0.08 8.97 -1.73
C ILE A 20 -0.33 9.36 -3.14
N ASP A 21 -1.59 9.11 -3.46
CA ASP A 21 -2.17 9.46 -4.75
C ASP A 21 -2.80 10.84 -4.72
N ARG A 22 -3.54 11.13 -3.66
CA ARG A 22 -4.29 12.36 -3.54
C ARG A 22 -4.52 12.71 -2.08
N ILE A 23 -4.58 13.99 -1.78
CA ILE A 23 -4.89 14.48 -0.45
C ILE A 23 -6.06 15.46 -0.58
N ASP A 24 -7.13 15.23 0.18
CA ASP A 24 -8.24 16.16 0.27
C ASP A 24 -8.38 16.68 1.70
N GLU A 25 -9.48 17.36 1.99
CA GLU A 25 -9.69 18.00 3.29
C GLU A 25 -9.81 17.01 4.44
N ARG A 26 -10.22 15.77 4.17
CA ARG A 26 -10.53 14.78 5.21
C ARG A 26 -9.68 13.53 5.15
N PHE A 27 -9.22 13.17 3.97
CA PHE A 27 -8.56 11.89 3.73
C PHE A 27 -7.32 12.05 2.90
N ILE A 28 -6.40 11.13 3.11
CA ILE A 28 -5.39 10.82 2.10
C ILE A 28 -5.83 9.57 1.35
N TRP A 29 -5.62 9.58 0.05
CA TRP A 29 -5.92 8.46 -0.83
C TRP A 29 -4.61 7.89 -1.31
N CYS A 30 -4.42 6.60 -1.12
CA CYS A 30 -3.12 5.99 -1.39
C CYS A 30 -3.28 4.57 -1.89
N PHE A 31 -2.22 4.07 -2.51
CA PHE A 31 -2.15 2.73 -3.03
C PHE A 31 -0.95 2.03 -2.42
N GLY A 32 -1.14 0.80 -1.98
CA GLY A 32 -0.04 0.07 -1.37
C GLY A 32 -0.36 -1.36 -1.05
N ALA A 33 0.47 -1.94 -0.19
CA ALA A 33 0.29 -3.31 0.26
C ALA A 33 0.63 -3.43 1.74
N ASP A 34 -0.04 -4.35 2.42
CA ASP A 34 0.21 -4.59 3.83
C ASP A 34 1.31 -5.65 4.03
N SER A 35 1.56 -6.01 5.29
CA SER A 35 2.56 -7.01 5.65
C SER A 35 2.21 -8.41 5.14
N ASP A 36 0.95 -8.69 4.90
CA ASP A 36 0.46 -9.95 4.35
C ASP A 36 0.42 -9.93 2.82
N ARG A 37 0.95 -8.87 2.22
CA ARG A 37 1.05 -8.70 0.76
C ARG A 37 -0.30 -8.53 0.07
N VAL A 38 -1.29 -8.05 0.81
CA VAL A 38 -2.58 -7.66 0.23
C VAL A 38 -2.44 -6.27 -0.37
N ILE A 39 -2.69 -6.14 -1.67
CA ILE A 39 -2.61 -4.87 -2.39
C ILE A 39 -3.98 -4.21 -2.35
N GLY A 40 -3.99 -2.90 -2.13
CA GLY A 40 -5.23 -2.16 -2.11
C GLY A 40 -5.07 -0.69 -2.33
N PHE A 41 -6.18 -0.07 -2.69
CA PHE A 41 -6.32 1.38 -2.73
C PHE A 41 -7.08 1.79 -1.47
N LEU A 42 -6.50 2.67 -0.68
CA LEU A 42 -6.97 2.97 0.66
C LEU A 42 -7.17 4.46 0.86
N ALA A 43 -8.08 4.78 1.78
CA ALA A 43 -8.23 6.13 2.27
C ALA A 43 -8.03 6.12 3.79
N PHE A 44 -7.16 6.99 4.28
CA PHE A 44 -6.94 7.16 5.72
C PHE A 44 -7.43 8.54 6.13
N PRO A 45 -8.19 8.64 7.23
CA PRO A 45 -8.60 9.95 7.74
C PRO A 45 -7.40 10.76 8.18
N LEU A 46 -7.35 12.02 7.79
CA LEU A 46 -6.29 12.92 8.24
C LEU A 46 -6.31 13.13 9.73
N LYS A 47 -7.49 13.13 10.32
CA LYS A 47 -7.69 13.43 11.73
C LYS A 47 -6.89 12.52 12.65
N ASP A 48 -6.85 11.24 12.35
CA ASP A 48 -6.19 10.24 13.19
C ASP A 48 -4.99 9.61 12.49
N LEU A 49 -4.46 10.28 11.50
CA LEU A 49 -3.37 9.73 10.70
C LEU A 49 -2.09 9.60 11.53
N LYS A 50 -1.55 8.39 11.55
CA LYS A 50 -0.27 8.09 12.20
C LYS A 50 0.67 7.48 11.19
N VAL A 51 1.62 8.28 10.74
CA VAL A 51 2.65 7.84 9.81
C VAL A 51 3.84 7.37 10.61
N THR A 52 4.27 6.14 10.39
CA THR A 52 5.43 5.57 11.08
C THR A 52 6.73 6.18 10.56
N ARG A 53 6.87 6.24 9.24
CA ARG A 53 8.07 6.79 8.60
C ARG A 53 7.81 7.03 7.12
N GLU A 54 8.65 7.85 6.52
CA GLU A 54 8.72 7.97 5.06
C GLU A 54 9.53 6.80 4.52
N VAL A 55 9.10 6.23 3.39
CA VAL A 55 9.71 5.06 2.78
C VAL A 55 10.35 5.48 1.46
N PRO A 56 11.62 5.13 1.21
CA PRO A 56 12.20 5.38 -0.10
C PRO A 56 11.39 4.71 -1.21
N ILE A 57 11.25 5.41 -2.33
CA ILE A 57 10.43 4.91 -3.44
C ILE A 57 10.89 3.52 -3.92
N ASN A 58 12.18 3.24 -3.92
CA ASN A 58 12.68 1.95 -4.36
C ASN A 58 12.26 0.82 -3.42
N ASP A 59 12.19 1.08 -2.12
CA ASP A 59 11.73 0.10 -1.15
C ASP A 59 10.24 -0.18 -1.32
N TYR A 60 9.48 0.87 -1.59
CA TYR A 60 8.05 0.74 -1.87
C TYR A 60 7.81 -0.09 -3.13
N ILE A 61 8.54 0.18 -4.21
CA ILE A 61 8.41 -0.57 -5.46
C ILE A 61 8.71 -2.04 -5.24
N LYS A 62 9.77 -2.36 -4.51
CA LYS A 62 10.10 -3.75 -4.19
C LYS A 62 8.99 -4.45 -3.40
N HIS A 63 8.42 -3.75 -2.45
CA HIS A 63 7.32 -4.29 -1.64
C HIS A 63 6.10 -4.60 -2.50
N ILE A 64 5.74 -3.68 -3.39
CA ILE A 64 4.62 -3.87 -4.32
C ILE A 64 4.89 -5.02 -5.29
N ASP A 65 6.11 -5.10 -5.83
CA ASP A 65 6.47 -6.17 -6.77
C ASP A 65 6.37 -7.55 -6.12
N VAL A 66 6.83 -7.68 -4.89
CA VAL A 66 6.71 -8.95 -4.15
C VAL A 66 5.24 -9.30 -3.92
N ALA A 67 4.42 -8.32 -3.53
CA ALA A 67 3.01 -8.55 -3.31
C ALA A 67 2.30 -8.97 -4.60
N ARG A 68 2.61 -8.31 -5.72
CA ARG A 68 2.05 -8.66 -7.03
C ARG A 68 2.43 -10.06 -7.47
N GLN A 69 3.67 -10.45 -7.28
CA GLN A 69 4.14 -11.78 -7.63
C GLN A 69 3.41 -12.87 -6.84
N ASN A 70 3.18 -12.62 -5.57
CA ASN A 70 2.46 -13.56 -4.73
C ASN A 70 1.01 -13.73 -5.17
N ILE A 71 0.34 -12.64 -5.50
CA ILE A 71 -1.03 -12.70 -6.00
C ILE A 71 -1.10 -13.48 -7.31
N ALA A 72 -0.18 -13.24 -8.21
CA ALA A 72 -0.13 -13.96 -9.49
C ALA A 72 0.08 -15.45 -9.28
N TYR A 73 0.98 -15.81 -8.37
CA TYR A 73 1.25 -17.20 -8.04
C TYR A 73 0.03 -17.90 -7.44
N GLU A 74 -0.59 -17.27 -6.45
CA GLU A 74 -1.79 -17.82 -5.81
C GLU A 74 -2.94 -17.96 -6.81
N PHE A 75 -3.08 -16.99 -7.69
CA PHE A 75 -4.12 -17.04 -8.72
C PHE A 75 -3.91 -18.22 -9.66
N ARG A 76 -2.68 -18.48 -10.08
CA ARG A 76 -2.36 -19.63 -10.93
C ARG A 76 -2.66 -20.94 -10.24
N GLU A 77 -2.32 -21.07 -8.97
CA GLU A 77 -2.61 -22.28 -8.20
C GLU A 77 -4.11 -22.52 -8.11
N ARG A 78 -4.88 -21.48 -7.85
CA ARG A 78 -6.33 -21.60 -7.78
C ARG A 78 -6.93 -22.01 -9.12
N LEU A 79 -6.44 -21.44 -10.20
CA LEU A 79 -6.90 -21.82 -11.53
C LEU A 79 -6.61 -23.28 -11.84
N SER A 80 -5.42 -23.76 -11.48
CA SER A 80 -5.04 -25.14 -11.75
C SER A 80 -5.91 -26.17 -11.00
N GLN A 81 -6.50 -25.77 -9.89
CA GLN A 81 -7.44 -26.63 -9.14
C GLN A 81 -8.75 -26.85 -9.87
N TYR A 82 -9.10 -25.95 -10.78
CA TYR A 82 -10.34 -26.04 -11.55
C TYR A 82 -10.15 -26.65 -12.93
N GLU A 83 -8.91 -26.84 -13.34
CA GLU A 83 -8.59 -27.46 -14.63
C GLU A 83 -8.41 -28.95 -14.46
N GLU A 84 -9.42 -29.70 -14.71
CA GLU A 84 -9.31 -31.15 -14.72
C GLU A 84 -9.76 -31.74 -16.04
#